data_7eac3d18f015f5aad031c3d48f584e14
#
_entry.id   7eac3d18f015f5aad031c3d48f584e14
#
_cell.length_a   1.000
_cell.length_b   1.000
_cell.length_c   1.000
_cell.angle_alpha   90.00
_cell.angle_beta   90.00
_cell.angle_gamma   90.00
#
_symmetry.space_group_name_H-M   'P 1'
#
loop_
_entity.id
_entity.type
_entity.pdbx_description
1 polymer ?
#
loop_
_entity_poly.entity_id
_entity_poly.type
_entity_poly.pdbx_seq_one_letter_code
_entity_poly.pdbx_strand_id
1 'polypeptide(L)'
;VQAGADAAATTSAIIGGVTVAGARTGMQALLDGKSRFNAQPRLIVAPGHSRTQAVATAMDAIATKLKAIAIVDGPNTDDDAALAFAQNFGSKRIYMVDPGLKVWDTSTNAEAIVPASPYVAGLFCRTDKEYGFWASPSNKEFLGVIGTARPVEFLDGDDTCRANLLNAAKITTVIRDGGFRLWGNRTMSADSKWAFVTRVRTLDIVMDAILYGHKWAVDRSITKTYVKDVTEGLQAFMRDLKAL
;
A
#
# COMPACT_ATOMS: atom_id res chain seq x y z
N VAL A 1 6.52 15.84 10.94
CA VAL A 1 7.51 15.20 11.84
C VAL A 1 8.75 16.08 11.82
N GLN A 2 9.23 16.50 12.99
CA GLN A 2 10.48 17.27 13.10
C GLN A 2 11.65 16.33 12.80
N ALA A 3 12.59 16.77 11.97
CA ALA A 3 13.81 16.00 11.70
C ALA A 3 14.60 15.79 13.00
N GLY A 4 15.13 14.59 13.20
CA GLY A 4 16.01 14.28 14.33
C GLY A 4 17.42 14.82 14.10
N ALA A 5 18.23 14.80 15.14
CA ALA A 5 19.63 15.26 15.09
C ALA A 5 20.51 14.44 14.15
N ASP A 6 20.14 13.17 13.93
CA ASP A 6 20.79 12.23 13.03
C ASP A 6 19.76 11.28 12.36
N ALA A 7 20.23 10.36 11.51
CA ALA A 7 19.37 9.42 10.79
C ALA A 7 18.60 8.49 11.73
N ALA A 8 19.19 8.07 12.84
CA ALA A 8 18.54 7.19 13.83
C ALA A 8 17.45 7.93 14.59
N ALA A 9 17.72 9.15 15.04
CA ALA A 9 16.75 10.04 15.69
C ALA A 9 15.59 10.37 14.75
N THR A 10 15.88 10.63 13.46
CA THR A 10 14.85 10.85 12.44
C THR A 10 13.98 9.61 12.24
N THR A 11 14.58 8.41 12.14
CA THR A 11 13.87 7.14 12.04
C THR A 11 12.95 6.92 13.25
N SER A 12 13.45 7.13 14.46
CA SER A 12 12.68 7.02 15.69
C SER A 12 11.52 8.01 15.76
N ALA A 13 11.73 9.26 15.32
CA ALA A 13 10.69 10.29 15.27
C ALA A 13 9.58 9.96 14.25
N ILE A 14 9.94 9.34 13.11
CA ILE A 14 8.98 8.89 12.09
C ILE A 14 8.16 7.72 12.59
N ILE A 15 8.80 6.71 13.16
CA ILE A 15 8.11 5.55 13.75
C ILE A 15 7.18 6.02 14.87
N GLY A 16 7.68 6.90 15.72
CA GLY A 16 6.93 7.46 16.83
C GLY A 16 6.68 6.44 17.95
N GLY A 17 5.82 6.82 18.86
CA GLY A 17 5.46 6.03 20.04
C GLY A 17 4.25 6.60 20.75
N VAL A 18 4.09 6.20 22.01
CA VAL A 18 3.07 6.74 22.92
C VAL A 18 3.79 7.50 24.03
N THR A 19 3.44 8.76 24.23
CA THR A 19 4.00 9.57 25.30
C THR A 19 3.46 9.13 26.66
N VAL A 20 4.10 9.56 27.75
CA VAL A 20 3.62 9.31 29.12
C VAL A 20 2.18 9.82 29.33
N ALA A 21 1.81 10.89 28.64
CA ALA A 21 0.44 11.44 28.66
C ALA A 21 -0.55 10.67 27.75
N GLY A 22 -0.13 9.55 27.13
CA GLY A 22 -0.99 8.73 26.27
C GLY A 22 -1.13 9.26 24.83
N ALA A 23 -0.49 10.38 24.47
CA ALA A 23 -0.54 10.90 23.11
C ALA A 23 0.36 10.10 22.16
N ARG A 24 -0.16 9.82 20.96
CA ARG A 24 0.61 9.14 19.91
C ARG A 24 1.41 10.15 19.09
N THR A 25 2.65 9.76 18.74
CA THR A 25 3.58 10.55 17.93
C THR A 25 3.98 9.80 16.67
N GLY A 26 4.57 10.50 15.69
CA GLY A 26 5.00 9.90 14.44
C GLY A 26 3.89 9.14 13.70
N MET A 27 4.22 8.02 13.08
CA MET A 27 3.24 7.19 12.36
C MET A 27 2.18 6.57 13.29
N GLN A 28 2.46 6.40 14.60
CA GLN A 28 1.47 5.87 15.54
C GLN A 28 0.22 6.78 15.63
N ALA A 29 0.35 8.08 15.33
CA ALA A 29 -0.77 9.02 15.31
C ALA A 29 -1.84 8.67 14.25
N LEU A 30 -1.49 7.90 13.20
CA LEU A 30 -2.45 7.42 12.20
C LEU A 30 -3.56 6.54 12.81
N LEU A 31 -3.28 5.88 13.92
CA LEU A 31 -4.26 5.05 14.64
C LEU A 31 -5.37 5.88 15.29
N ASP A 32 -5.15 7.18 15.52
CA ASP A 32 -6.13 8.10 16.06
C ASP A 32 -7.05 8.72 15.00
N GLY A 33 -6.79 8.44 13.72
CA GLY A 33 -7.50 9.05 12.59
C GLY A 33 -9.03 8.87 12.70
N LYS A 34 -9.48 7.67 13.07
CA LYS A 34 -10.92 7.39 13.20
C LYS A 34 -11.56 8.15 14.36
N SER A 35 -10.89 8.25 15.51
CA SER A 35 -11.44 8.94 16.70
C SER A 35 -11.41 10.45 16.53
N ARG A 36 -10.40 11.01 15.85
CA ARG A 36 -10.24 12.46 15.68
C ARG A 36 -10.97 13.02 14.47
N PHE A 37 -10.96 12.28 13.34
CA PHE A 37 -11.41 12.79 12.05
C PHE A 37 -12.50 11.92 11.41
N ASN A 38 -12.95 10.85 12.09
CA ASN A 38 -13.84 9.82 11.54
C ASN A 38 -13.34 9.24 10.20
N ALA A 39 -12.04 9.26 10.00
CA ALA A 39 -11.38 8.76 8.80
C ALA A 39 -10.33 7.70 9.16
N GLN A 40 -10.31 6.59 8.43
CA GLN A 40 -9.32 5.53 8.63
C GLN A 40 -8.44 5.43 7.39
N PRO A 41 -7.13 5.67 7.50
CA PRO A 41 -6.21 5.52 6.39
C PRO A 41 -6.23 4.10 5.81
N ARG A 42 -6.23 3.99 4.48
CA ARG A 42 -6.19 2.71 3.75
C ARG A 42 -4.92 2.52 2.93
N LEU A 43 -4.22 3.61 2.68
CA LEU A 43 -2.89 3.61 2.07
C LEU A 43 -1.95 4.37 3.00
N ILE A 44 -0.77 3.83 3.24
CA ILE A 44 0.26 4.43 4.09
C ILE A 44 1.53 4.56 3.27
N VAL A 45 2.11 5.74 3.26
CA VAL A 45 3.36 6.05 2.60
C VAL A 45 4.29 6.80 3.55
N ALA A 46 5.59 6.56 3.45
CA ALA A 46 6.63 7.32 4.14
C ALA A 46 7.76 7.63 3.15
N PRO A 47 7.50 8.59 2.23
CA PRO A 47 8.41 8.86 1.12
C PRO A 47 9.82 9.20 1.59
N GLY A 48 10.83 8.58 0.95
CA GLY A 48 12.23 8.78 1.29
C GLY A 48 12.70 8.07 2.56
N HIS A 49 11.79 7.63 3.43
CA HIS A 49 12.12 6.97 4.70
C HIS A 49 11.74 5.47 4.71
N SER A 50 10.78 5.06 3.90
CA SER A 50 10.31 3.67 3.83
C SER A 50 11.38 2.69 3.32
N ARG A 51 12.45 3.16 2.67
CA ARG A 51 13.64 2.38 2.32
C ARG A 51 14.45 1.91 3.55
N THR A 52 14.20 2.46 4.72
CA THR A 52 14.77 1.98 5.98
C THR A 52 13.92 0.85 6.53
N GLN A 53 14.51 -0.34 6.72
CA GLN A 53 13.77 -1.55 7.15
C GLN A 53 12.94 -1.33 8.42
N ALA A 54 13.49 -0.62 9.42
CA ALA A 54 12.76 -0.32 10.65
C ALA A 54 11.48 0.48 10.41
N VAL A 55 11.53 1.48 9.50
CA VAL A 55 10.36 2.27 9.11
C VAL A 55 9.34 1.40 8.38
N ALA A 56 9.78 0.61 7.40
CA ALA A 56 8.90 -0.29 6.65
C ALA A 56 8.21 -1.32 7.55
N THR A 57 8.93 -1.88 8.53
CA THR A 57 8.37 -2.80 9.54
C THR A 57 7.32 -2.11 10.42
N ALA A 58 7.59 -0.86 10.84
CA ALA A 58 6.60 -0.08 11.59
C ALA A 58 5.37 0.26 10.76
N MET A 59 5.54 0.58 9.47
CA MET A 59 4.44 0.77 8.52
C MET A 59 3.58 -0.49 8.41
N ASP A 60 4.18 -1.67 8.30
CA ASP A 60 3.46 -2.95 8.26
C ASP A 60 2.61 -3.20 9.51
N ALA A 61 3.19 -2.96 10.68
CA ALA A 61 2.47 -3.12 11.95
C ALA A 61 1.24 -2.19 12.04
N ILE A 62 1.39 -0.93 11.61
CA ILE A 62 0.28 0.05 11.58
C ILE A 62 -0.73 -0.32 10.50
N ALA A 63 -0.27 -0.70 9.30
CA ALA A 63 -1.13 -1.13 8.20
C ALA A 63 -1.97 -2.35 8.57
N THR A 64 -1.41 -3.28 9.34
CA THR A 64 -2.15 -4.44 9.85
C THR A 64 -3.28 -4.02 10.78
N LYS A 65 -3.06 -3.10 11.71
CA LYS A 65 -4.09 -2.59 12.64
C LYS A 65 -5.18 -1.80 11.90
N LEU A 66 -4.80 -1.03 10.89
CA LEU A 66 -5.72 -0.18 10.12
C LEU A 66 -6.37 -0.91 8.93
N LYS A 67 -6.02 -2.18 8.66
CA LYS A 67 -6.38 -2.87 7.41
C LYS A 67 -6.02 -2.01 6.19
N ALA A 68 -4.83 -1.41 6.21
CA ALA A 68 -4.28 -0.57 5.15
C ALA A 68 -3.22 -1.32 4.35
N ILE A 69 -2.80 -0.76 3.24
CA ILE A 69 -1.63 -1.17 2.47
C ILE A 69 -0.50 -0.16 2.71
N ALA A 70 0.65 -0.65 3.12
CA ALA A 70 1.88 0.12 3.21
C ALA A 70 2.62 0.06 1.87
N ILE A 71 2.77 1.19 1.20
CA ILE A 71 3.55 1.28 -0.03
C ILE A 71 4.97 1.66 0.37
N VAL A 72 5.91 0.75 0.13
CA VAL A 72 7.30 0.84 0.58
C VAL A 72 8.20 1.08 -0.63
N ASP A 73 9.02 2.13 -0.56
CA ASP A 73 10.05 2.37 -1.56
C ASP A 73 11.23 1.42 -1.34
N GLY A 74 11.73 0.82 -2.42
CA GLY A 74 12.95 0.05 -2.40
C GLY A 74 14.21 0.92 -2.25
N PRO A 75 15.40 0.30 -2.19
CA PRO A 75 16.67 1.01 -2.01
C PRO A 75 16.99 2.03 -3.10
N ASN A 76 16.47 1.83 -4.31
CA ASN A 76 16.70 2.68 -5.47
C ASN A 76 18.17 2.72 -5.93
N THR A 77 18.93 1.67 -5.68
CA THR A 77 20.33 1.50 -6.12
C THR A 77 20.41 0.57 -7.33
N ASP A 78 20.39 -0.73 -7.10
CA ASP A 78 20.44 -1.79 -8.09
C ASP A 78 19.40 -2.89 -7.81
N ASP A 79 19.31 -3.88 -8.69
CA ASP A 79 18.32 -4.94 -8.57
C ASP A 79 18.66 -5.90 -7.43
N ASP A 80 19.95 -6.18 -7.20
CA ASP A 80 20.38 -7.09 -6.11
C ASP A 80 20.05 -6.52 -4.74
N ALA A 81 20.27 -5.21 -4.56
CA ALA A 81 19.87 -4.53 -3.33
C ALA A 81 18.34 -4.53 -3.15
N ALA A 82 17.58 -4.35 -4.23
CA ALA A 82 16.13 -4.42 -4.19
C ALA A 82 15.64 -5.84 -3.82
N LEU A 83 16.24 -6.88 -4.40
CA LEU A 83 15.96 -8.27 -4.07
C LEU A 83 16.30 -8.60 -2.62
N ALA A 84 17.48 -8.19 -2.15
CA ALA A 84 17.90 -8.38 -0.75
C ALA A 84 16.97 -7.67 0.23
N PHE A 85 16.55 -6.44 -0.09
CA PHE A 85 15.61 -5.69 0.74
C PHE A 85 14.23 -6.35 0.79
N ALA A 86 13.75 -6.87 -0.34
CA ALA A 86 12.46 -7.55 -0.44
C ALA A 86 12.38 -8.81 0.45
N GLN A 87 13.50 -9.52 0.63
CA GLN A 87 13.58 -10.73 1.48
C GLN A 87 13.28 -10.45 2.97
N ASN A 88 13.37 -9.19 3.41
CA ASN A 88 13.05 -8.84 4.80
C ASN A 88 11.54 -8.84 5.10
N PHE A 89 10.69 -9.00 4.09
CA PHE A 89 9.25 -8.85 4.23
C PHE A 89 8.50 -10.11 3.78
N GLY A 90 7.43 -10.43 4.49
CA GLY A 90 6.52 -11.54 4.15
C GLY A 90 5.04 -11.17 4.33
N SER A 91 4.74 -9.88 4.50
CA SER A 91 3.41 -9.39 4.85
C SER A 91 2.55 -9.11 3.63
N LYS A 92 1.26 -9.45 3.75
CA LYS A 92 0.23 -9.06 2.78
C LYS A 92 -0.11 -7.57 2.80
N ARG A 93 0.42 -6.81 3.77
CA ARG A 93 0.19 -5.38 3.93
C ARG A 93 1.25 -4.54 3.25
N ILE A 94 2.35 -5.13 2.82
CA ILE A 94 3.43 -4.42 2.14
C ILE A 94 3.27 -4.58 0.63
N TYR A 95 3.31 -3.46 -0.05
CA TYR A 95 3.41 -3.32 -1.49
C TYR A 95 4.69 -2.55 -1.80
N MET A 96 5.72 -3.26 -2.27
CA MET A 96 7.04 -2.68 -2.50
C MET A 96 7.15 -2.19 -3.95
N VAL A 97 7.74 -1.01 -4.13
CA VAL A 97 8.00 -0.41 -5.44
C VAL A 97 9.46 0.02 -5.54
N ASP A 98 10.09 -0.32 -6.65
CA ASP A 98 11.46 0.05 -7.02
C ASP A 98 11.59 0.01 -8.56
N PRO A 99 12.28 0.96 -9.20
CA PRO A 99 13.03 2.10 -8.68
C PRO A 99 12.18 3.35 -8.40
N GLY A 100 12.85 4.42 -7.94
CA GLY A 100 12.27 5.76 -7.86
C GLY A 100 11.96 6.35 -9.23
N LEU A 101 11.24 7.46 -9.26
CA LEU A 101 10.76 8.12 -10.46
C LEU A 101 11.56 9.39 -10.75
N LYS A 102 11.70 9.74 -12.02
CA LYS A 102 12.16 11.05 -12.48
C LYS A 102 10.97 11.92 -12.81
N VAL A 103 10.98 13.12 -12.29
CA VAL A 103 9.98 14.14 -12.53
C VAL A 103 10.65 15.47 -12.82
N TRP A 104 9.92 16.39 -13.46
CA TRP A 104 10.37 17.75 -13.61
C TRP A 104 10.03 18.55 -12.35
N ASP A 105 11.05 19.04 -11.66
CA ASP A 105 10.86 19.92 -10.51
C ASP A 105 10.84 21.39 -10.99
N THR A 106 9.66 22.00 -10.91
CA THR A 106 9.47 23.38 -11.32
C THR A 106 10.15 24.40 -10.40
N SER A 107 10.48 24.02 -9.18
CA SER A 107 11.15 24.90 -8.21
C SER A 107 12.63 25.06 -8.52
N THR A 108 13.28 23.99 -8.97
CA THR A 108 14.70 23.97 -9.35
C THR A 108 14.89 24.06 -10.86
N ASN A 109 13.81 23.97 -11.64
CA ASN A 109 13.80 23.92 -13.10
C ASN A 109 14.75 22.83 -13.65
N ALA A 110 14.71 21.64 -13.04
CA ALA A 110 15.57 20.51 -13.35
C ALA A 110 14.86 19.16 -13.16
N GLU A 111 15.43 18.10 -13.71
CA GLU A 111 15.00 16.73 -13.40
C GLU A 111 15.33 16.39 -11.94
N ALA A 112 14.37 15.85 -11.23
CA ALA A 112 14.53 15.36 -9.87
C ALA A 112 14.18 13.88 -9.76
N ILE A 113 14.96 13.12 -8.97
CA ILE A 113 14.63 11.75 -8.60
C ILE A 113 13.83 11.79 -7.30
N VAL A 114 12.62 11.25 -7.35
CA VAL A 114 11.69 11.24 -6.22
C VAL A 114 11.32 9.81 -5.84
N PRO A 115 10.92 9.55 -4.57
CA PRO A 115 10.37 8.26 -4.17
C PRO A 115 9.12 7.91 -5.00
N ALA A 116 8.96 6.63 -5.34
CA ALA A 116 7.82 6.18 -6.14
C ALA A 116 6.53 6.05 -5.34
N SER A 117 6.62 5.81 -4.03
CA SER A 117 5.46 5.51 -3.18
C SER A 117 4.34 6.54 -3.21
N PRO A 118 4.56 7.88 -3.25
CA PRO A 118 3.48 8.86 -3.35
C PRO A 118 2.74 8.79 -4.68
N TYR A 119 3.48 8.60 -5.77
CA TYR A 119 2.91 8.48 -7.11
C TYR A 119 2.09 7.21 -7.26
N VAL A 120 2.59 6.11 -6.69
CA VAL A 120 1.85 4.84 -6.63
C VAL A 120 0.58 4.99 -5.80
N ALA A 121 0.62 5.66 -4.64
CA ALA A 121 -0.58 5.94 -3.86
C ALA A 121 -1.60 6.78 -4.64
N GLY A 122 -1.15 7.81 -5.35
CA GLY A 122 -1.99 8.60 -6.26
C GLY A 122 -2.61 7.75 -7.37
N LEU A 123 -1.83 6.82 -7.93
CA LEU A 123 -2.31 5.89 -8.95
C LEU A 123 -3.38 4.92 -8.40
N PHE A 124 -3.21 4.41 -7.17
CA PHE A 124 -4.24 3.65 -6.48
C PHE A 124 -5.53 4.47 -6.33
N CYS A 125 -5.44 5.70 -5.84
CA CYS A 125 -6.61 6.58 -5.67
C CYS A 125 -7.31 6.88 -7.00
N ARG A 126 -6.55 7.13 -8.08
CA ARG A 126 -7.10 7.34 -9.42
C ARG A 126 -7.80 6.08 -9.95
N THR A 127 -7.16 4.93 -9.81
CA THR A 127 -7.73 3.65 -10.24
C THR A 127 -9.01 3.33 -9.47
N ASP A 128 -9.03 3.56 -8.17
CA ASP A 128 -10.21 3.36 -7.32
C ASP A 128 -11.39 4.25 -7.76
N LYS A 129 -11.10 5.49 -8.14
CA LYS A 129 -12.11 6.43 -8.63
C LYS A 129 -12.67 6.05 -9.99
N GLU A 130 -11.81 5.59 -10.91
CA GLU A 130 -12.17 5.33 -12.31
C GLU A 130 -12.78 3.95 -12.52
N TYR A 131 -12.26 2.94 -11.82
CA TYR A 131 -12.57 1.52 -12.07
C TYR A 131 -13.10 0.79 -10.83
N GLY A 132 -12.98 1.38 -9.64
CA GLY A 132 -13.34 0.77 -8.37
C GLY A 132 -12.15 0.15 -7.64
N PHE A 133 -12.35 -0.07 -6.33
CA PHE A 133 -11.30 -0.54 -5.40
C PHE A 133 -10.80 -1.96 -5.67
N TRP A 134 -11.52 -2.73 -6.48
CA TRP A 134 -11.16 -4.09 -6.90
C TRP A 134 -10.22 -4.11 -8.11
N ALA A 135 -10.06 -2.98 -8.79
CA ALA A 135 -9.22 -2.87 -9.96
C ALA A 135 -7.73 -2.83 -9.59
N SER A 136 -6.91 -3.41 -10.47
CA SER A 136 -5.46 -3.39 -10.30
C SER A 136 -4.88 -2.05 -10.73
N PRO A 137 -3.94 -1.46 -9.96
CA PRO A 137 -3.17 -0.29 -10.40
C PRO A 137 -2.09 -0.66 -11.42
N SER A 138 -1.80 -1.95 -11.60
CA SER A 138 -0.82 -2.43 -12.57
C SER A 138 -1.25 -2.09 -14.00
N ASN A 139 -0.29 -1.83 -14.86
CA ASN A 139 -0.48 -1.39 -16.25
C ASN A 139 -1.24 -0.06 -16.41
N LYS A 140 -1.24 0.78 -15.35
CA LYS A 140 -1.78 2.13 -15.41
C LYS A 140 -0.63 3.13 -15.57
N GLU A 141 -0.84 4.13 -16.42
CA GLU A 141 0.14 5.15 -16.73
C GLU A 141 0.24 6.18 -15.60
N PHE A 142 1.48 6.57 -15.28
CA PHE A 142 1.74 7.71 -14.39
C PHE A 142 1.61 9.02 -15.17
N LEU A 143 1.06 10.02 -14.53
CA LEU A 143 1.01 11.38 -15.06
C LEU A 143 2.16 12.21 -14.50
N GLY A 144 2.83 12.97 -15.39
CA GLY A 144 3.93 13.87 -14.98
C GLY A 144 5.25 13.16 -14.65
N VAL A 145 5.38 11.87 -14.96
CA VAL A 145 6.64 11.12 -14.84
C VAL A 145 7.36 11.16 -16.17
N ILE A 146 8.64 11.55 -16.15
CA ILE A 146 9.49 11.67 -17.34
C ILE A 146 10.53 10.54 -17.43
N GLY A 147 10.68 9.75 -16.37
CA GLY A 147 11.65 8.66 -16.33
C GLY A 147 11.60 7.86 -15.03
N THR A 148 12.51 6.89 -14.96
CA THR A 148 12.82 6.13 -13.75
C THR A 148 14.26 6.43 -13.31
N ALA A 149 14.55 6.29 -12.03
CA ALA A 149 15.90 6.55 -11.49
C ALA A 149 16.95 5.64 -12.12
N ARG A 150 16.58 4.40 -12.45
CA ARG A 150 17.35 3.48 -13.30
C ARG A 150 16.42 2.83 -14.32
N PRO A 151 16.88 2.57 -15.53
CA PRO A 151 16.07 1.90 -16.54
C PRO A 151 15.77 0.46 -16.11
N VAL A 152 14.52 0.05 -16.27
CA VAL A 152 14.09 -1.33 -16.11
C VAL A 152 13.68 -1.84 -17.47
N GLU A 153 14.41 -2.84 -17.96
CA GLU A 153 14.13 -3.48 -19.23
C GLU A 153 12.79 -4.22 -19.17
N PHE A 154 11.99 -4.01 -20.19
CA PHE A 154 10.73 -4.70 -20.40
C PHE A 154 10.60 -5.07 -21.87
N LEU A 155 10.38 -6.36 -22.14
CA LEU A 155 10.13 -6.90 -23.47
C LEU A 155 8.88 -7.78 -23.39
N ASP A 156 7.92 -7.49 -24.26
CA ASP A 156 6.71 -8.30 -24.37
C ASP A 156 7.04 -9.73 -24.81
N GLY A 157 6.56 -10.71 -24.05
CA GLY A 157 6.77 -12.13 -24.34
C GLY A 157 8.10 -12.70 -23.83
N ASP A 158 8.97 -11.88 -23.24
CA ASP A 158 10.21 -12.33 -22.60
C ASP A 158 10.02 -12.44 -21.08
N ASP A 159 10.02 -13.66 -20.56
CA ASP A 159 9.90 -13.96 -19.13
C ASP A 159 11.21 -13.74 -18.37
N THR A 160 12.33 -13.59 -19.08
CA THR A 160 13.66 -13.34 -18.51
C THR A 160 13.99 -11.85 -18.34
N CYS A 161 13.15 -10.94 -18.87
CA CYS A 161 13.37 -9.50 -18.75
C CYS A 161 13.43 -9.03 -17.29
N ARG A 162 14.19 -7.95 -17.04
CA ARG A 162 14.41 -7.42 -15.68
C ARG A 162 13.12 -7.10 -14.94
N ALA A 163 12.13 -6.55 -15.64
CA ALA A 163 10.82 -6.26 -15.05
C ALA A 163 10.15 -7.53 -14.51
N ASN A 164 10.25 -8.66 -15.23
CA ASN A 164 9.68 -9.92 -14.79
C ASN A 164 10.45 -10.56 -13.63
N LEU A 165 11.79 -10.48 -13.64
CA LEU A 165 12.62 -10.93 -12.52
C LEU A 165 12.28 -10.19 -11.22
N LEU A 166 12.11 -8.87 -11.27
CA LEU A 166 11.68 -8.08 -10.11
C LEU A 166 10.28 -8.47 -9.65
N ASN A 167 9.34 -8.66 -10.58
CA ASN A 167 7.98 -9.09 -10.25
C ASN A 167 7.91 -10.51 -9.69
N ALA A 168 8.79 -11.41 -10.11
CA ALA A 168 8.91 -12.75 -9.54
C ALA A 168 9.30 -12.68 -8.04
N ALA A 169 10.14 -11.71 -7.68
CA ALA A 169 10.47 -11.38 -6.29
C ALA A 169 9.43 -10.50 -5.58
N LYS A 170 8.25 -10.30 -6.19
CA LYS A 170 7.12 -9.49 -5.68
C LYS A 170 7.41 -7.99 -5.60
N ILE A 171 8.45 -7.50 -6.26
CA ILE A 171 8.76 -6.09 -6.37
C ILE A 171 7.98 -5.52 -7.55
N THR A 172 7.17 -4.50 -7.28
CA THR A 172 6.52 -3.74 -8.33
C THR A 172 7.51 -2.77 -8.93
N THR A 173 7.53 -2.68 -10.25
CA THR A 173 8.45 -1.80 -10.98
C THR A 173 7.69 -0.85 -11.90
N VAL A 174 8.42 0.00 -12.59
CA VAL A 174 7.88 0.91 -13.58
C VAL A 174 8.52 0.63 -14.92
N ILE A 175 7.69 0.32 -15.90
CA ILE A 175 8.10 0.03 -17.27
C ILE A 175 7.81 1.22 -18.18
N ARG A 176 8.50 1.27 -19.31
CA ARG A 176 8.22 2.24 -20.39
C ARG A 176 7.57 1.50 -21.56
N ASP A 177 6.26 1.71 -21.70
CA ASP A 177 5.48 1.16 -22.80
C ASP A 177 4.38 2.16 -23.19
N GLY A 178 4.59 2.93 -24.25
CA GLY A 178 3.73 4.06 -24.65
C GLY A 178 3.64 5.20 -23.61
N GLY A 179 4.38 5.11 -22.51
CA GLY A 179 4.40 5.98 -21.34
C GLY A 179 5.08 5.26 -20.19
N PHE A 180 5.12 5.86 -18.99
CA PHE A 180 5.63 5.19 -17.79
C PHE A 180 4.47 4.54 -17.03
N ARG A 181 4.47 3.20 -16.95
CA ARG A 181 3.39 2.41 -16.38
C ARG A 181 3.85 1.64 -15.16
N LEU A 182 2.98 1.57 -14.16
CA LEU A 182 3.20 0.70 -13.01
C LEU A 182 3.10 -0.76 -13.46
N TRP A 183 4.07 -1.59 -13.07
CA TRP A 183 4.12 -3.00 -13.45
C TRP A 183 4.30 -3.90 -12.24
N GLY A 184 3.19 -4.47 -11.79
CA GLY A 184 3.11 -5.37 -10.65
C GLY A 184 1.83 -5.18 -9.83
N ASN A 185 1.34 -6.28 -9.25
CA ASN A 185 0.12 -6.33 -8.44
C ASN A 185 0.31 -7.24 -7.21
N ARG A 186 1.56 -7.56 -6.87
CA ARG A 186 1.87 -8.51 -5.81
C ARG A 186 2.14 -7.78 -4.49
N THR A 187 1.67 -8.40 -3.40
CA THR A 187 2.12 -8.07 -2.03
C THR A 187 3.36 -8.88 -1.71
N MET A 188 4.03 -8.56 -0.61
CA MET A 188 5.18 -9.34 -0.13
C MET A 188 4.78 -10.67 0.54
N SER A 189 3.49 -11.02 0.56
CA SER A 189 3.01 -12.25 1.24
C SER A 189 3.65 -13.51 0.69
N ALA A 190 4.05 -14.41 1.59
CA ALA A 190 4.46 -15.77 1.25
C ALA A 190 3.25 -16.67 0.92
N ASP A 191 2.06 -16.36 1.47
CA ASP A 191 0.83 -17.10 1.21
C ASP A 191 0.23 -16.69 -0.14
N SER A 192 0.04 -17.64 -1.03
CA SER A 192 -0.55 -17.45 -2.37
C SER A 192 -1.98 -16.87 -2.34
N LYS A 193 -2.73 -17.09 -1.25
CA LYS A 193 -4.06 -16.51 -1.06
C LYS A 193 -4.01 -14.99 -1.00
N TRP A 194 -2.92 -14.42 -0.51
CA TRP A 194 -2.71 -12.99 -0.32
C TRP A 194 -1.69 -12.39 -1.27
N ALA A 195 -1.33 -13.12 -2.31
CA ALA A 195 -0.30 -12.70 -3.27
C ALA A 195 -0.64 -11.39 -3.99
N PHE A 196 -1.93 -11.06 -4.19
CA PHE A 196 -2.35 -9.89 -4.94
C PHE A 196 -2.92 -8.81 -4.03
N VAL A 197 -2.44 -7.58 -4.21
CA VAL A 197 -2.87 -6.42 -3.41
C VAL A 197 -4.36 -6.12 -3.60
N THR A 198 -4.89 -6.31 -4.80
CA THR A 198 -6.32 -6.15 -5.10
C THR A 198 -7.18 -7.08 -4.27
N ARG A 199 -6.80 -8.36 -4.15
CA ARG A 199 -7.50 -9.34 -3.33
C ARG A 199 -7.53 -8.93 -1.86
N VAL A 200 -6.39 -8.47 -1.32
CA VAL A 200 -6.29 -8.02 0.07
C VAL A 200 -7.21 -6.83 0.32
N ARG A 201 -7.15 -5.82 -0.56
CA ARG A 201 -7.96 -4.60 -0.45
C ARG A 201 -9.47 -4.88 -0.60
N THR A 202 -9.83 -5.70 -1.58
CA THR A 202 -11.23 -6.09 -1.80
C THR A 202 -11.82 -6.77 -0.56
N LEU A 203 -11.08 -7.72 0.01
CA LEU A 203 -11.55 -8.40 1.22
C LEU A 203 -11.68 -7.42 2.41
N ASP A 204 -10.72 -6.52 2.59
CA ASP A 204 -10.79 -5.53 3.67
C ASP A 204 -12.04 -4.66 3.57
N ILE A 205 -12.38 -4.21 2.35
CA ILE A 205 -13.57 -3.37 2.11
C ILE A 205 -14.85 -4.17 2.32
N VAL A 206 -14.90 -5.43 1.84
CA VAL A 206 -16.04 -6.32 2.07
C VAL A 206 -16.25 -6.57 3.57
N MET A 207 -15.18 -6.86 4.31
CA MET A 207 -15.25 -7.04 5.76
C MET A 207 -15.73 -5.78 6.49
N ASP A 208 -15.30 -4.61 6.05
CA ASP A 208 -15.75 -3.35 6.62
C ASP A 208 -17.23 -3.07 6.30
N ALA A 209 -17.67 -3.36 5.06
CA ALA A 209 -19.08 -3.22 4.69
C ALA A 209 -19.97 -4.15 5.54
N ILE A 210 -19.56 -5.39 5.76
CA ILE A 210 -20.24 -6.32 6.66
C ILE A 210 -20.31 -5.77 8.08
N LEU A 211 -19.17 -5.28 8.61
CA LEU A 211 -19.11 -4.72 9.97
C LEU A 211 -20.03 -3.50 10.12
N TYR A 212 -20.04 -2.61 9.12
CA TYR A 212 -20.90 -1.43 9.13
C TYR A 212 -22.39 -1.79 9.00
N GLY A 213 -22.72 -2.70 8.09
CA GLY A 213 -24.10 -3.14 7.86
C GLY A 213 -24.70 -3.87 9.07
N HIS A 214 -23.88 -4.46 9.93
CA HIS A 214 -24.32 -5.18 11.12
C HIS A 214 -24.09 -4.42 12.44
N LYS A 215 -23.81 -3.11 12.41
CA LYS A 215 -23.71 -2.30 13.64
C LYS A 215 -24.97 -2.31 14.48
N TRP A 216 -26.13 -2.46 13.87
CA TRP A 216 -27.42 -2.58 14.56
C TRP A 216 -27.50 -3.80 15.47
N ALA A 217 -26.66 -4.81 15.21
CA ALA A 217 -26.64 -6.06 15.95
C ALA A 217 -25.88 -5.99 17.27
N VAL A 218 -25.08 -4.91 17.49
CA VAL A 218 -24.30 -4.74 18.72
C VAL A 218 -25.24 -4.53 19.92
N ASP A 219 -24.92 -5.15 21.05
CA ASP A 219 -25.64 -5.08 22.33
C ASP A 219 -27.10 -5.57 22.28
N ARG A 220 -27.48 -6.42 21.32
CA ARG A 220 -28.78 -7.05 21.26
C ARG A 220 -28.75 -8.44 21.86
N SER A 221 -29.91 -8.87 22.44
CA SER A 221 -30.09 -10.22 22.96
C SER A 221 -30.02 -11.25 21.84
N ILE A 222 -29.29 -12.34 22.09
CA ILE A 222 -29.11 -13.43 21.13
C ILE A 222 -30.38 -14.31 21.14
N THR A 223 -31.26 -14.09 20.17
CA THR A 223 -32.46 -14.90 19.93
C THR A 223 -32.33 -15.64 18.61
N LYS A 224 -33.19 -16.67 18.38
CA LYS A 224 -33.21 -17.35 17.09
C LYS A 224 -33.51 -16.43 15.91
N THR A 225 -34.42 -15.49 16.09
CA THR A 225 -34.76 -14.45 15.10
C THR A 225 -33.57 -13.57 14.81
N TYR A 226 -32.88 -13.08 15.85
CA TYR A 226 -31.67 -12.28 15.69
C TYR A 226 -30.58 -12.99 14.85
N VAL A 227 -30.30 -14.25 15.16
CA VAL A 227 -29.29 -15.03 14.40
C VAL A 227 -29.73 -15.20 12.94
N LYS A 228 -31.03 -15.45 12.72
CA LYS A 228 -31.59 -15.56 11.37
C LYS A 228 -31.46 -14.26 10.58
N ASP A 229 -31.82 -13.13 11.16
CA ASP A 229 -31.75 -11.81 10.52
C ASP A 229 -30.32 -11.44 10.13
N VAL A 230 -29.33 -11.67 11.01
CA VAL A 230 -27.91 -11.46 10.71
C VAL A 230 -27.46 -12.37 9.58
N THR A 231 -27.83 -13.65 9.61
CA THR A 231 -27.42 -14.62 8.58
C THR A 231 -28.02 -14.27 7.21
N GLU A 232 -29.31 -13.96 7.16
CA GLU A 232 -30.00 -13.58 5.92
C GLU A 232 -29.46 -12.28 5.34
N GLY A 233 -29.15 -11.29 6.18
CA GLY A 233 -28.51 -10.03 5.77
C GLY A 233 -27.13 -10.25 5.15
N LEU A 234 -26.30 -11.10 5.77
CA LEU A 234 -25.00 -11.49 5.22
C LEU A 234 -25.13 -12.23 3.88
N GLN A 235 -26.04 -13.18 3.80
CA GLN A 235 -26.26 -13.95 2.58
C GLN A 235 -26.77 -13.07 1.43
N ALA A 236 -27.67 -12.12 1.71
CA ALA A 236 -28.15 -11.16 0.73
C ALA A 236 -26.99 -10.31 0.20
N PHE A 237 -26.20 -9.71 1.09
CA PHE A 237 -25.03 -8.91 0.70
C PHE A 237 -24.01 -9.71 -0.14
N MET A 238 -23.74 -10.96 0.22
CA MET A 238 -22.82 -11.81 -0.55
C MET A 238 -23.39 -12.23 -1.92
N ARG A 239 -24.71 -12.37 -2.05
CA ARG A 239 -25.35 -12.59 -3.36
C ARG A 239 -25.22 -11.36 -4.26
N ASP A 240 -25.44 -10.18 -3.71
CA ASP A 240 -25.34 -8.92 -4.47
C ASP A 240 -23.89 -8.70 -4.95
N LEU A 241 -22.89 -8.96 -4.09
CA LEU A 241 -21.47 -8.90 -4.49
C LEU A 241 -21.11 -9.91 -5.59
N LYS A 242 -21.78 -11.05 -5.65
CA LYS A 242 -21.52 -12.06 -6.69
C LYS A 242 -22.14 -11.66 -8.04
N ALA A 243 -23.12 -10.78 -8.04
CA ALA A 243 -23.81 -10.29 -9.24
C ALA A 243 -23.10 -9.11 -9.91
N LEU A 244 -22.12 -8.48 -9.22
CA LEU A 244 -21.24 -7.43 -9.74
C LEU A 244 -20.06 -8.03 -10.49
#